data_f1560978c5b0b84e54a9bb8d746a2303
#
_entry.id   f1560978c5b0b84e54a9bb8d746a2303
#
_cell.length_a   1.000
_cell.length_b   1.000
_cell.length_c   1.000
_cell.angle_alpha   90.00
_cell.angle_beta   90.00
_cell.angle_gamma   90.00
#
_symmetry.space_group_name_H-M   'P 1'
#
loop_
_entity.id
_entity.type
_entity.pdbx_description
1 polymer ?
#
loop_
_entity_poly.entity_id
_entity_poly.type
_entity_poly.pdbx_seq_one_letter_code
_entity_poly.pdbx_strand_id
1 'polypeptide(L)'
;MHIPFLDLNKINLRFEEEFLQATQQIIRNGFFVLGEQVHTFESDLAEYIGCEHVIGVANGLDALTLIFRGYKELGLLQDGDEVIVPANTYIASILAITENGLTPRLIDPCPNTFNLDLIEENISEKTKAILH
;
A
#
# COMPACT_ATOMS: atom_id res chain seq x y z
N MET A 1 7.19 36.30 -2.84
CA MET A 1 6.76 35.24 -3.75
C MET A 1 6.75 33.93 -2.94
N HIS A 2 5.60 33.30 -2.75
CA HIS A 2 5.50 32.01 -2.03
C HIS A 2 5.57 30.88 -3.06
N ILE A 3 6.55 30.01 -2.93
CA ILE A 3 6.73 28.82 -3.76
C ILE A 3 6.34 27.62 -2.90
N PRO A 4 5.21 26.94 -3.16
CA PRO A 4 4.82 25.75 -2.40
C PRO A 4 5.78 24.59 -2.68
N PHE A 5 6.02 23.76 -1.67
CA PHE A 5 6.80 22.52 -1.82
C PHE A 5 6.14 21.55 -2.81
N LEU A 6 4.82 21.42 -2.74
CA LEU A 6 3.99 20.63 -3.64
C LEU A 6 2.68 21.42 -3.91
N ASP A 7 2.39 21.65 -5.18
CA ASP A 7 1.16 22.32 -5.62
C ASP A 7 0.17 21.28 -6.20
N LEU A 8 -0.59 20.67 -5.30
CA LEU A 8 -1.60 19.67 -5.67
C LEU A 8 -2.71 20.27 -6.54
N ASN A 9 -3.06 21.55 -6.33
CA ASN A 9 -4.07 22.23 -7.13
C ASN A 9 -3.64 22.26 -8.61
N LYS A 10 -2.41 22.71 -8.88
CA LYS A 10 -1.86 22.78 -10.24
C LYS A 10 -1.78 21.40 -10.92
N ILE A 11 -1.55 20.34 -10.15
CA ILE A 11 -1.53 18.97 -10.67
C ILE A 11 -2.95 18.53 -11.03
N ASN A 12 -3.91 18.72 -10.12
CA ASN A 12 -5.26 18.17 -10.23
C ASN A 12 -6.15 18.94 -11.21
N LEU A 13 -5.94 20.25 -11.38
CA LEU A 13 -6.70 21.06 -12.34
C LEU A 13 -6.66 20.51 -13.78
N ARG A 14 -5.64 19.74 -14.14
CA ARG A 14 -5.57 19.11 -15.47
C ARG A 14 -6.63 18.04 -15.69
N PHE A 15 -7.20 17.51 -14.63
CA PHE A 15 -8.18 16.43 -14.61
C PHE A 15 -9.52 16.86 -14.00
N GLU A 16 -9.73 18.17 -13.79
CA GLU A 16 -10.89 18.69 -13.08
C GLU A 16 -12.20 18.23 -13.71
N GLU A 17 -12.33 18.34 -15.04
CA GLU A 17 -13.55 17.99 -15.74
C GLU A 17 -13.87 16.49 -15.61
N GLU A 18 -12.86 15.62 -15.74
CA GLU A 18 -13.02 14.16 -15.59
C GLU A 18 -13.43 13.79 -14.17
N PHE A 19 -12.83 14.41 -13.15
CA PHE A 19 -13.22 14.22 -11.75
C PHE A 19 -14.66 14.66 -11.48
N LEU A 20 -15.09 15.81 -12.03
CA LEU A 20 -16.44 16.28 -11.86
C LEU A 20 -17.46 15.37 -12.54
N GLN A 21 -17.17 14.87 -13.74
CA GLN A 21 -18.02 13.94 -14.46
C GLN A 21 -18.15 12.61 -13.70
N ALA A 22 -17.04 12.01 -13.26
CA ALA A 22 -17.07 10.77 -12.48
C ALA A 22 -17.85 10.93 -11.17
N THR A 23 -17.64 12.04 -10.46
CA THR A 23 -18.37 12.35 -9.23
C THR A 23 -19.88 12.49 -9.48
N GLN A 24 -20.27 13.18 -10.54
CA GLN A 24 -21.68 13.31 -10.91
C GLN A 24 -22.34 11.97 -11.22
N GLN A 25 -21.65 11.07 -11.90
CA GLN A 25 -22.14 9.72 -12.19
C GLN A 25 -22.39 8.94 -10.90
N ILE A 26 -21.43 8.94 -9.96
CA ILE A 26 -21.59 8.27 -8.67
C ILE A 26 -22.82 8.80 -7.92
N ILE A 27 -22.98 10.12 -7.84
CA ILE A 27 -24.10 10.75 -7.15
C ILE A 27 -25.45 10.36 -7.81
N ARG A 28 -25.51 10.37 -9.14
CA ARG A 28 -26.73 10.03 -9.88
C ARG A 28 -27.12 8.57 -9.78
N ASN A 29 -26.12 7.68 -9.78
CA ASN A 29 -26.32 6.23 -9.71
C ASN A 29 -26.59 5.75 -8.28
N GLY A 30 -26.15 6.52 -7.27
CA GLY A 30 -26.32 6.19 -5.85
C GLY A 30 -25.46 5.03 -5.34
N PHE A 31 -24.53 4.51 -6.16
CA PHE A 31 -23.59 3.46 -5.78
C PHE A 31 -22.27 4.06 -5.30
N PHE A 32 -22.16 4.27 -3.98
CA PHE A 32 -20.98 4.88 -3.36
C PHE A 32 -19.91 3.88 -2.92
N VAL A 33 -20.26 2.60 -2.82
CA VAL A 33 -19.36 1.54 -2.38
C VAL A 33 -19.41 0.41 -3.40
N LEU A 34 -18.26 -0.08 -3.83
CA LEU A 34 -18.11 -1.15 -4.83
C LEU A 34 -18.90 -0.87 -6.12
N GLY A 35 -18.89 0.39 -6.57
CA GLY A 35 -19.57 0.83 -7.78
C GLY A 35 -18.73 0.61 -9.04
N GLU A 36 -19.32 0.99 -10.19
CA GLU A 36 -18.71 0.85 -11.52
C GLU A 36 -17.32 1.49 -11.61
N GLN A 37 -17.12 2.65 -10.98
CA GLN A 37 -15.82 3.33 -11.00
C GLN A 37 -14.72 2.51 -10.32
N VAL A 38 -15.05 1.78 -9.26
CA VAL A 38 -14.10 0.89 -8.59
C VAL A 38 -13.72 -0.27 -9.51
N HIS A 39 -14.71 -0.91 -10.13
CA HIS A 39 -14.46 -2.02 -11.06
C HIS A 39 -13.66 -1.58 -12.28
N THR A 40 -13.98 -0.40 -12.86
CA THR A 40 -13.22 0.15 -13.97
C THR A 40 -11.77 0.41 -13.57
N PHE A 41 -11.54 1.06 -12.41
CA PHE A 41 -10.20 1.30 -11.89
C PHE A 41 -9.41 0.01 -11.67
N GLU A 42 -10.02 -1.00 -11.05
CA GLU A 42 -9.39 -2.31 -10.81
C GLU A 42 -9.00 -2.99 -12.13
N SER A 43 -9.88 -2.95 -13.14
CA SER A 43 -9.63 -3.52 -14.46
C SER A 43 -8.52 -2.79 -15.21
N ASP A 44 -8.58 -1.46 -15.26
CA ASP A 44 -7.61 -0.63 -15.97
C ASP A 44 -6.21 -0.75 -15.33
N LEU A 45 -6.16 -0.79 -13.99
CA LEU A 45 -4.90 -0.95 -13.27
C LEU A 45 -4.32 -2.36 -13.44
N ALA A 46 -5.18 -3.40 -13.46
CA ALA A 46 -4.76 -4.76 -13.74
C ALA A 46 -4.12 -4.89 -15.13
N GLU A 47 -4.75 -4.29 -16.15
CA GLU A 47 -4.20 -4.23 -17.51
C GLU A 47 -2.87 -3.46 -17.56
N TYR A 48 -2.81 -2.29 -16.92
CA TYR A 48 -1.61 -1.44 -16.90
C TYR A 48 -0.41 -2.12 -16.25
N ILE A 49 -0.63 -2.83 -15.14
CA ILE A 49 0.44 -3.53 -14.39
C ILE A 49 0.75 -4.89 -15.03
N GLY A 50 -0.19 -5.50 -15.76
CA GLY A 50 -0.08 -6.85 -16.32
C GLY A 50 -0.32 -7.95 -15.29
N CYS A 51 -1.19 -7.71 -14.31
CA CYS A 51 -1.64 -8.71 -13.33
C CYS A 51 -3.09 -9.15 -13.61
N GLU A 52 -3.48 -10.29 -13.04
CA GLU A 52 -4.82 -10.85 -13.27
C GLU A 52 -5.90 -10.14 -12.44
N HIS A 53 -5.56 -9.72 -11.23
CA HIS A 53 -6.52 -9.11 -10.30
C HIS A 53 -5.94 -7.91 -9.59
N VAL A 54 -6.78 -6.89 -9.41
CA VAL A 54 -6.55 -5.73 -8.55
C VAL A 54 -7.72 -5.59 -7.60
N ILE A 55 -7.46 -5.24 -6.36
CA ILE A 55 -8.48 -5.01 -5.33
C ILE A 55 -8.31 -3.58 -4.81
N GLY A 56 -9.34 -2.75 -5.03
CA GLY A 56 -9.39 -1.39 -4.51
C GLY A 56 -9.60 -1.37 -3.00
N VAL A 57 -8.79 -0.59 -2.30
CA VAL A 57 -8.85 -0.39 -0.84
C VAL A 57 -8.80 1.10 -0.53
N ALA A 58 -9.12 1.47 0.70
CA ALA A 58 -9.23 2.88 1.06
C ALA A 58 -7.87 3.61 1.08
N ASN A 59 -6.78 2.92 1.45
CA ASN A 59 -5.45 3.50 1.60
C ASN A 59 -4.36 2.40 1.63
N GLY A 60 -3.10 2.83 1.66
CA GLY A 60 -1.96 1.91 1.65
C GLY A 60 -1.82 1.07 2.93
N LEU A 61 -2.26 1.56 4.09
CA LEU A 61 -2.26 0.76 5.33
C LEU A 61 -3.22 -0.43 5.19
N ASP A 62 -4.43 -0.19 4.70
CA ASP A 62 -5.41 -1.25 4.46
C ASP A 62 -4.87 -2.28 3.46
N ALA A 63 -4.20 -1.81 2.38
CA ALA A 63 -3.56 -2.70 1.41
C ALA A 63 -2.53 -3.62 2.08
N LEU A 64 -1.60 -3.06 2.85
CA LEU A 64 -0.58 -3.84 3.55
C LEU A 64 -1.19 -4.80 4.59
N THR A 65 -2.17 -4.33 5.36
CA THR A 65 -2.88 -5.15 6.35
C THR A 65 -3.57 -6.35 5.68
N LEU A 66 -4.24 -6.15 4.54
CA LEU A 66 -4.89 -7.21 3.80
C LEU A 66 -3.91 -8.18 3.15
N ILE A 67 -2.76 -7.69 2.66
CA ILE A 67 -1.70 -8.56 2.11
C ILE A 67 -1.18 -9.52 3.18
N PHE A 68 -0.81 -9.01 4.36
CA PHE A 68 -0.35 -9.86 5.46
C PHE A 68 -1.44 -10.82 5.94
N ARG A 69 -2.69 -10.35 6.01
CA ARG A 69 -3.82 -11.23 6.33
C ARG A 69 -3.99 -12.34 5.30
N GLY A 70 -3.92 -12.01 4.02
CA GLY A 70 -3.98 -12.99 2.94
C GLY A 70 -2.88 -14.06 3.06
N TYR A 71 -1.64 -13.67 3.34
CA TYR A 71 -0.55 -14.63 3.55
C TYR A 71 -0.77 -15.53 4.77
N LYS A 72 -1.41 -15.01 5.83
CA LYS A 72 -1.80 -15.84 6.99
C LYS A 72 -2.90 -16.83 6.63
N GLU A 73 -3.92 -16.42 5.92
CA GLU A 73 -5.01 -17.31 5.47
C GLU A 73 -4.51 -18.41 4.52
N LEU A 74 -3.45 -18.13 3.74
CA LEU A 74 -2.77 -19.11 2.89
C LEU A 74 -1.80 -20.02 3.66
N GLY A 75 -1.60 -19.80 4.96
CA GLY A 75 -0.67 -20.54 5.79
C GLY A 75 0.81 -20.23 5.53
N LEU A 76 1.12 -19.13 4.86
CA LEU A 76 2.49 -18.68 4.58
C LEU A 76 3.10 -17.89 5.74
N LEU A 77 2.26 -17.27 6.57
CA LEU A 77 2.63 -16.54 7.79
C LEU A 77 1.79 -17.02 8.97
N GLN A 78 2.35 -16.93 10.17
CA GLN A 78 1.66 -17.20 11.43
C GLN A 78 2.00 -16.16 12.50
N ASP A 79 1.23 -16.15 13.59
CA ASP A 79 1.47 -15.23 14.70
C ASP A 79 2.89 -15.37 15.26
N GLY A 80 3.56 -14.23 15.44
CA GLY A 80 4.94 -14.17 15.94
C GLY A 80 6.03 -14.32 14.88
N ASP A 81 5.69 -14.59 13.63
CA ASP A 81 6.65 -14.54 12.53
C ASP A 81 7.22 -13.12 12.37
N GLU A 82 8.50 -13.03 12.02
CA GLU A 82 9.19 -11.77 11.84
C GLU A 82 9.09 -11.28 10.38
N VAL A 83 8.83 -9.96 10.27
CA VAL A 83 8.87 -9.24 8.99
C VAL A 83 9.98 -8.20 9.07
N ILE A 84 11.00 -8.34 8.24
CA ILE A 84 12.06 -7.32 8.09
C ILE A 84 11.47 -6.08 7.45
N VAL A 85 11.78 -4.90 8.02
CA VAL A 85 11.30 -3.61 7.54
C VAL A 85 12.32 -2.53 7.86
N PRO A 86 12.54 -1.52 6.99
CA PRO A 86 13.49 -0.45 7.28
C PRO A 86 13.03 0.42 8.45
N ALA A 87 13.96 0.81 9.33
CA ALA A 87 13.66 1.61 10.51
C ALA A 87 13.20 3.05 10.19
N ASN A 88 13.48 3.54 8.98
CA ASN A 88 13.03 4.84 8.49
C ASN A 88 11.71 4.80 7.71
N THR A 89 10.99 3.67 7.74
CA THR A 89 9.70 3.55 7.06
C THR A 89 8.61 4.41 7.69
N TYR A 90 7.52 4.64 6.96
CA TYR A 90 6.33 5.26 7.52
C TYR A 90 5.62 4.31 8.49
N ILE A 91 5.04 4.86 9.55
CA ILE A 91 4.41 4.08 10.64
C ILE A 91 3.37 3.06 10.15
N ALA A 92 2.71 3.29 9.03
CA ALA A 92 1.74 2.36 8.45
C ALA A 92 2.34 0.97 8.17
N SER A 93 3.60 0.89 7.75
CA SER A 93 4.28 -0.39 7.54
C SER A 93 4.37 -1.22 8.83
N ILE A 94 4.71 -0.55 9.94
CA ILE A 94 4.82 -1.19 11.26
C ILE A 94 3.43 -1.62 11.76
N LEU A 95 2.42 -0.76 11.61
CA LEU A 95 1.05 -1.04 12.04
C LEU A 95 0.48 -2.24 11.28
N ALA A 96 0.66 -2.31 9.97
CA ALA A 96 0.18 -3.45 9.18
C ALA A 96 0.77 -4.79 9.65
N ILE A 97 2.04 -4.80 10.04
CA ILE A 97 2.71 -5.99 10.60
C ILE A 97 2.10 -6.36 11.95
N THR A 98 2.05 -5.39 12.89
CA THR A 98 1.61 -5.65 14.28
C THR A 98 0.12 -5.99 14.37
N GLU A 99 -0.74 -5.36 13.58
CA GLU A 99 -2.18 -5.64 13.53
C GLU A 99 -2.49 -7.07 13.06
N ASN A 100 -1.55 -7.67 12.31
CA ASN A 100 -1.64 -9.07 11.89
C ASN A 100 -0.99 -10.07 12.87
N GLY A 101 -0.57 -9.62 14.08
CA GLY A 101 0.09 -10.47 15.06
C GLY A 101 1.52 -10.87 14.66
N LEU A 102 2.09 -10.20 13.66
CA LEU A 102 3.46 -10.39 13.21
C LEU A 102 4.41 -9.48 14.00
N THR A 103 5.70 -9.77 13.96
CA THR A 103 6.74 -9.03 14.67
C THR A 103 7.59 -8.22 13.69
N PRO A 104 7.58 -6.87 13.75
CA PRO A 104 8.44 -6.07 12.91
C PRO A 104 9.89 -6.18 13.37
N ARG A 105 10.79 -6.58 12.48
CA ARG A 105 12.23 -6.57 12.69
C ARG A 105 12.81 -5.36 11.97
N LEU A 106 13.10 -4.32 12.76
CA LEU A 106 13.63 -3.06 12.23
C LEU A 106 15.10 -3.21 11.88
N ILE A 107 15.48 -2.77 10.68
CA ILE A 107 16.87 -2.70 10.23
C ILE A 107 17.17 -1.26 9.85
N ASP A 108 18.32 -0.76 10.31
CA ASP A 108 18.79 0.56 9.92
C ASP A 108 19.04 0.61 8.41
N PRO A 109 18.57 1.65 7.72
CA PRO A 109 18.78 1.77 6.28
C PRO A 109 20.24 2.12 5.98
N CYS A 110 20.68 1.79 4.78
CA CYS A 110 21.98 2.24 4.27
C CYS A 110 22.05 3.77 4.28
N PRO A 111 23.07 4.37 4.91
CA PRO A 111 23.18 5.83 5.05
C PRO A 111 23.23 6.60 3.72
N ASN A 112 23.68 5.95 2.66
CA ASN A 112 23.87 6.59 1.35
C ASN A 112 22.62 6.51 0.46
N THR A 113 21.83 5.45 0.58
CA THR A 113 20.68 5.17 -0.30
C THR A 113 19.34 5.26 0.40
N PHE A 114 19.34 5.19 1.74
CA PHE A 114 18.15 5.08 2.60
C PHE A 114 17.28 3.84 2.35
N ASN A 115 17.79 2.89 1.55
CA ASN A 115 17.15 1.61 1.30
C ASN A 115 17.62 0.54 2.29
N LEU A 116 16.91 -0.60 2.33
CA LEU A 116 17.35 -1.78 3.07
C LEU A 116 18.70 -2.28 2.51
N ASP A 117 19.60 -2.57 3.43
CA ASP A 117 20.91 -3.19 3.18
C ASP A 117 21.14 -4.27 4.25
N LEU A 118 22.11 -5.13 4.06
CA LEU A 118 22.51 -6.17 5.02
C LEU A 118 21.31 -7.07 5.45
N ILE A 119 20.39 -7.35 4.54
CA ILE A 119 19.19 -8.14 4.84
C ILE A 119 19.60 -9.56 5.29
N GLU A 120 20.55 -10.18 4.60
CA GLU A 120 20.97 -11.57 4.87
C GLU A 120 21.50 -11.75 6.30
N GLU A 121 22.25 -10.78 6.82
CA GLU A 121 22.80 -10.81 8.19
C GLU A 121 21.72 -10.69 9.27
N ASN A 122 20.54 -10.18 8.87
CA ASN A 122 19.41 -9.94 9.75
C ASN A 122 18.31 -11.01 9.66
N ILE A 123 18.47 -12.02 8.84
CA ILE A 123 17.52 -13.13 8.74
C ILE A 123 17.68 -14.06 9.94
N SER A 124 16.58 -14.35 10.62
CA SER A 124 16.46 -15.38 11.67
C SER A 124 15.59 -16.54 11.19
N GLU A 125 15.50 -17.61 11.98
CA GLU A 125 14.57 -18.70 11.70
C GLU A 125 13.09 -18.26 11.68
N LYS A 126 12.78 -17.17 12.40
CA LYS A 126 11.45 -16.56 12.47
C LYS A 126 11.15 -15.62 11.32
N THR A 127 12.15 -15.16 10.59
CA THR A 127 11.98 -14.23 9.47
C THR A 127 11.27 -14.94 8.32
N LYS A 128 10.09 -14.47 7.94
CA LYS A 128 9.27 -15.05 6.89
C LYS A 128 8.94 -14.09 5.76
N ALA A 129 9.08 -12.77 6.00
CA ALA A 129 8.81 -11.76 4.99
C ALA A 129 9.75 -10.56 5.11
N ILE A 130 9.83 -9.81 4.03
CA ILE A 130 10.53 -8.53 3.94
C ILE A 130 9.54 -7.52 3.36
N LEU A 131 9.33 -6.42 4.05
CA LEU A 131 8.57 -5.27 3.56
C LEU A 131 9.55 -4.16 3.20
N HIS A 132 9.70 -3.93 1.92
CA HIS A 132 10.66 -2.96 1.37
C HIS A 132 9.94 -1.71 0.85
#